data_5ed000f16d95e59c701ea957cd66ef27
#
_entry.id   5ed000f16d95e59c701ea957cd66ef27
#
_cell.length_a   1.000
_cell.length_b   1.000
_cell.length_c   1.000
_cell.angle_alpha   90.00
_cell.angle_beta   90.00
_cell.angle_gamma   90.00
#
_symmetry.space_group_name_H-M   'P 1'
#
loop_
_entity.id
_entity.type
_entity.pdbx_description
1 polymer ?
#
loop_
_entity_poly.entity_id
_entity_poly.type
_entity_poly.pdbx_seq_one_letter_code
_entity_poly.pdbx_strand_id
1 'polypeptide(L)'
;MYMKNTFLLLSWLILLSSGILANPIKGMLERIDKGASDKFVVELHKSPNDFFELDQKGDKVVIRGNTYINIATGINWYLKYHAGIHLSWNGMHASLPNVLPPVFRKERHETNLALRYDFNYCTYSYSMAFWDWKRWEEELDWMALHGINLPLAAVGHECVWRNLLLRLGFSKQQINDFIAGPAFLAWWEMNNLEGWGGPNPDSWYKQQEDLQKKILKRMKEWGMHPVPVSYTHLTLPTNREV
;
A
#
# COMPACT_ATOMS: atom_id res chain seq x y z
N MET A 1 -41.01 -31.99 48.23
CA MET A 1 -41.25 -31.66 46.82
C MET A 1 -40.12 -30.79 46.41
N TYR A 2 -39.11 -31.37 45.78
CA TYR A 2 -37.86 -30.69 45.40
C TYR A 2 -37.99 -30.14 43.98
N MET A 3 -37.89 -28.80 43.83
CA MET A 3 -37.69 -28.17 42.51
C MET A 3 -36.20 -28.04 42.22
N LYS A 4 -35.74 -28.76 41.19
CA LYS A 4 -34.37 -28.66 40.64
C LYS A 4 -34.26 -27.41 39.79
N ASN A 5 -33.44 -26.45 40.21
CA ASN A 5 -33.03 -25.34 39.40
C ASN A 5 -31.96 -25.81 38.40
N THR A 6 -32.31 -25.84 37.13
CA THR A 6 -31.39 -26.10 36.04
C THR A 6 -30.82 -24.75 35.59
N PHE A 7 -29.57 -24.45 35.99
CA PHE A 7 -28.82 -23.32 35.44
C PHE A 7 -28.37 -23.65 34.00
N LEU A 8 -28.98 -22.98 33.03
CA LEU A 8 -28.51 -22.95 31.66
C LEU A 8 -27.33 -21.97 31.59
N LEU A 9 -26.11 -22.52 31.53
CA LEU A 9 -24.91 -21.80 31.15
C LEU A 9 -24.96 -21.52 29.64
N LEU A 10 -25.45 -20.32 29.27
CA LEU A 10 -25.23 -19.80 27.94
C LEU A 10 -23.75 -19.39 27.84
N SER A 11 -22.94 -20.28 27.29
CA SER A 11 -21.61 -19.93 26.84
C SER A 11 -21.73 -18.98 25.63
N TRP A 12 -21.51 -17.71 25.87
CA TRP A 12 -21.29 -16.73 24.82
C TRP A 12 -20.00 -17.10 24.09
N LEU A 13 -20.12 -17.79 22.96
CA LEU A 13 -19.09 -17.90 21.97
C LEU A 13 -18.95 -16.50 21.35
N ILE A 14 -18.05 -15.68 21.88
CA ILE A 14 -17.57 -14.49 21.19
C ILE A 14 -16.77 -14.99 19.99
N LEU A 15 -17.44 -15.17 18.87
CA LEU A 15 -16.82 -15.22 17.57
C LEU A 15 -16.15 -13.84 17.36
N LEU A 16 -14.92 -13.72 17.83
CA LEU A 16 -13.99 -12.75 17.29
C LEU A 16 -13.89 -13.07 15.80
N SER A 17 -14.69 -12.37 15.00
CA SER A 17 -14.44 -12.24 13.58
C SER A 17 -13.13 -11.46 13.45
N SER A 18 -12.02 -12.15 13.68
CA SER A 18 -10.75 -11.75 13.07
C SER A 18 -11.05 -11.80 11.58
N GLY A 19 -11.39 -10.63 11.01
CA GLY A 19 -11.45 -10.49 9.56
C GLY A 19 -10.14 -11.07 9.06
N ILE A 20 -10.23 -12.17 8.32
CA ILE A 20 -9.08 -12.76 7.64
C ILE A 20 -8.62 -11.63 6.71
N LEU A 21 -7.63 -10.85 7.16
CA LEU A 21 -6.94 -9.92 6.29
C LEU A 21 -6.43 -10.78 5.14
N ALA A 22 -6.90 -10.50 3.93
CA ALA A 22 -6.47 -11.21 2.74
C ALA A 22 -4.94 -11.22 2.74
N ASN A 23 -4.34 -12.39 2.60
CA ASN A 23 -2.89 -12.49 2.53
C ASN A 23 -2.40 -11.88 1.22
N PRO A 24 -1.84 -10.66 1.22
CA PRO A 24 -1.44 -9.97 0.00
C PRO A 24 -0.25 -10.63 -0.70
N ILE A 25 0.54 -11.42 0.04
CA ILE A 25 1.75 -12.09 -0.46
C ILE A 25 1.41 -13.05 -1.60
N LYS A 26 0.36 -13.87 -1.44
CA LYS A 26 -0.04 -14.81 -2.48
C LYS A 26 -0.34 -14.10 -3.79
N GLY A 27 -1.16 -13.06 -3.74
CA GLY A 27 -1.54 -12.30 -4.94
C GLY A 27 -0.33 -11.62 -5.61
N MET A 28 0.58 -11.07 -4.82
CA MET A 28 1.83 -10.48 -5.32
C MET A 28 2.70 -11.53 -6.02
N LEU A 29 2.92 -12.68 -5.40
CA LEU A 29 3.73 -13.77 -6.00
C LEU A 29 3.14 -14.24 -7.33
N GLU A 30 1.82 -14.41 -7.42
CA GLU A 30 1.13 -14.80 -8.66
C GLU A 30 1.22 -13.73 -9.76
N ARG A 31 1.40 -12.44 -9.40
CA ARG A 31 1.66 -11.37 -10.37
C ARG A 31 3.11 -11.33 -10.83
N ILE A 32 4.06 -11.74 -9.98
CA ILE A 32 5.47 -11.88 -10.36
C ILE A 32 5.64 -13.02 -11.35
N ASP A 33 5.13 -14.21 -11.01
CA ASP A 33 5.16 -15.40 -11.85
C ASP A 33 4.02 -16.34 -11.45
N LYS A 34 3.29 -16.87 -12.43
CA LYS A 34 2.16 -17.78 -12.20
C LYS A 34 2.65 -19.07 -11.52
N GLY A 35 2.05 -19.39 -10.37
CA GLY A 35 2.42 -20.55 -9.55
C GLY A 35 3.59 -20.28 -8.60
N ALA A 36 4.12 -19.05 -8.54
CA ALA A 36 5.19 -18.70 -7.63
C ALA A 36 4.79 -18.88 -6.15
N SER A 37 3.52 -18.66 -5.82
CA SER A 37 3.05 -18.80 -4.44
C SER A 37 3.25 -20.20 -3.84
N ASP A 38 3.28 -21.23 -4.68
CA ASP A 38 3.46 -22.62 -4.23
C ASP A 38 4.89 -22.94 -3.81
N LYS A 39 5.85 -22.09 -4.21
CA LYS A 39 7.29 -22.26 -3.94
C LYS A 39 7.70 -21.70 -2.59
N PHE A 40 6.84 -20.90 -1.94
CA PHE A 40 7.11 -20.21 -0.69
C PHE A 40 6.20 -20.68 0.45
N VAL A 41 6.74 -20.69 1.65
CA VAL A 41 5.98 -20.76 2.91
C VAL A 41 6.18 -19.44 3.63
N VAL A 42 5.09 -18.77 4.02
CA VAL A 42 5.15 -17.49 4.72
C VAL A 42 4.56 -17.60 6.12
N GLU A 43 5.28 -17.07 7.10
CA GLU A 43 4.91 -17.15 8.51
C GLU A 43 5.04 -15.78 9.19
N LEU A 44 3.98 -15.34 9.86
CA LEU A 44 3.99 -14.12 10.68
C LEU A 44 4.46 -14.44 12.10
N HIS A 45 5.49 -13.76 12.56
CA HIS A 45 6.05 -13.92 13.90
C HIS A 45 6.13 -12.57 14.60
N LYS A 46 5.68 -12.49 15.85
CA LYS A 46 5.78 -11.26 16.65
C LYS A 46 7.25 -10.91 16.94
N SER A 47 7.60 -9.66 16.78
CA SER A 47 8.90 -9.10 17.13
C SER A 47 8.75 -7.62 17.50
N PRO A 48 9.56 -7.10 18.42
CA PRO A 48 9.58 -5.67 18.74
C PRO A 48 10.19 -4.84 17.60
N ASN A 49 11.12 -5.41 16.85
CA ASN A 49 11.77 -4.77 15.70
C ASN A 49 11.24 -5.37 14.40
N ASP A 50 11.25 -4.58 13.35
CA ASP A 50 10.98 -5.05 12.00
C ASP A 50 12.07 -6.01 11.54
N PHE A 51 11.66 -7.17 11.05
CA PHE A 51 12.57 -8.19 10.57
C PHE A 51 11.97 -9.03 9.46
N PHE A 52 12.84 -9.65 8.68
CA PHE A 52 12.55 -10.86 7.93
C PHE A 52 13.61 -11.93 8.19
N GLU A 53 13.24 -13.17 7.96
CA GLU A 53 14.09 -14.33 8.13
C GLU A 53 13.85 -15.29 6.97
N LEU A 54 14.96 -15.82 6.41
CA LEU A 54 14.95 -16.82 5.36
C LEU A 54 15.34 -18.18 5.95
N ASP A 55 14.65 -19.23 5.52
CA ASP A 55 14.87 -20.60 5.95
C ASP A 55 14.45 -21.58 4.83
N GLN A 56 14.65 -22.86 5.01
CA GLN A 56 14.28 -23.91 4.06
C GLN A 56 13.40 -24.97 4.72
N LYS A 57 12.38 -25.43 4.00
CA LYS A 57 11.55 -26.56 4.42
C LYS A 57 11.24 -27.45 3.21
N GLY A 58 11.99 -28.56 3.10
CA GLY A 58 11.92 -29.41 1.90
C GLY A 58 12.36 -28.63 0.67
N ASP A 59 11.55 -28.59 -0.35
CA ASP A 59 11.75 -27.85 -1.61
C ASP A 59 11.28 -26.40 -1.57
N LYS A 60 10.67 -25.94 -0.45
CA LYS A 60 10.10 -24.61 -0.32
C LYS A 60 10.98 -23.67 0.48
N VAL A 61 11.05 -22.44 0.03
CA VAL A 61 11.69 -21.33 0.76
C VAL A 61 10.70 -20.82 1.82
N VAL A 62 11.17 -20.72 3.06
CA VAL A 62 10.39 -20.19 4.18
C VAL A 62 10.78 -18.75 4.44
N ILE A 63 9.81 -17.86 4.42
CA ILE A 63 10.01 -16.45 4.74
C ILE A 63 9.19 -16.11 5.98
N ARG A 64 9.88 -15.65 7.04
CA ARG A 64 9.24 -15.17 8.26
C ARG A 64 9.41 -13.66 8.39
N GLY A 65 8.43 -12.99 8.98
CA GLY A 65 8.49 -11.56 9.28
C GLY A 65 7.42 -11.16 10.28
N ASN A 66 7.53 -9.97 10.86
CA ASN A 66 6.50 -9.49 11.79
C ASN A 66 5.38 -8.72 11.09
N THR A 67 5.54 -8.40 9.80
CA THR A 67 4.52 -7.77 8.95
C THR A 67 4.54 -8.40 7.55
N TYR A 68 3.47 -8.23 6.77
CA TYR A 68 3.45 -8.66 5.37
C TYR A 68 4.48 -7.90 4.52
N ILE A 69 4.76 -6.64 4.84
CA ILE A 69 5.79 -5.85 4.17
C ILE A 69 7.16 -6.48 4.39
N ASN A 70 7.50 -6.84 5.62
CA ASN A 70 8.78 -7.45 5.93
C ASN A 70 8.93 -8.85 5.30
N ILE A 71 7.84 -9.61 5.20
CA ILE A 71 7.82 -10.86 4.44
C ILE A 71 8.07 -10.60 2.95
N ALA A 72 7.40 -9.60 2.34
CA ALA A 72 7.63 -9.22 0.95
C ALA A 72 9.08 -8.77 0.72
N THR A 73 9.65 -7.99 1.65
CA THR A 73 11.06 -7.60 1.61
C THR A 73 11.99 -8.82 1.66
N GLY A 74 11.67 -9.81 2.50
CA GLY A 74 12.42 -11.07 2.57
C GLY A 74 12.32 -11.87 1.26
N ILE A 75 11.16 -11.89 0.61
CA ILE A 75 10.99 -12.51 -0.72
C ILE A 75 11.87 -11.81 -1.76
N ASN A 76 11.85 -10.47 -1.81
CA ASN A 76 12.70 -9.70 -2.73
C ASN A 76 14.19 -9.93 -2.46
N TRP A 77 14.58 -9.97 -1.19
CA TRP A 77 15.95 -10.30 -0.77
C TRP A 77 16.36 -11.68 -1.27
N TYR A 78 15.51 -12.70 -1.04
CA TYR A 78 15.77 -14.05 -1.52
C TYR A 78 15.91 -14.10 -3.05
N LEU A 79 14.95 -13.51 -3.78
CA LEU A 79 14.97 -13.49 -5.25
C LEU A 79 16.27 -12.85 -5.76
N LYS A 80 16.69 -11.73 -5.17
CA LYS A 80 17.86 -10.99 -5.59
C LYS A 80 19.18 -11.71 -5.26
N TYR A 81 19.34 -12.16 -4.03
CA TYR A 81 20.64 -12.62 -3.54
C TYR A 81 20.85 -14.13 -3.60
N HIS A 82 19.78 -14.93 -3.61
CA HIS A 82 19.85 -16.38 -3.73
C HIS A 82 19.47 -16.86 -5.13
N ALA A 83 18.41 -16.31 -5.71
CA ALA A 83 17.93 -16.75 -7.02
C ALA A 83 18.50 -15.94 -8.20
N GLY A 84 19.21 -14.83 -7.97
CA GLY A 84 19.77 -13.99 -9.01
C GLY A 84 18.69 -13.24 -9.83
N ILE A 85 17.49 -13.09 -9.29
CA ILE A 85 16.35 -12.46 -9.94
C ILE A 85 16.13 -11.07 -9.36
N HIS A 86 16.21 -10.05 -10.21
CA HIS A 86 16.01 -8.66 -9.82
C HIS A 86 14.64 -8.16 -10.27
N LEU A 87 13.82 -7.75 -9.29
CA LEU A 87 12.56 -7.03 -9.54
C LEU A 87 12.81 -5.54 -9.47
N SER A 88 12.72 -4.87 -10.62
CA SER A 88 12.94 -3.43 -10.71
C SER A 88 11.61 -2.67 -10.82
N TRP A 89 11.67 -1.38 -10.62
CA TRP A 89 10.51 -0.49 -10.80
C TRP A 89 9.88 -0.58 -12.20
N ASN A 90 10.70 -0.82 -13.21
CA ASN A 90 10.26 -0.96 -14.61
C ASN A 90 10.00 -2.41 -15.05
N GLY A 91 10.18 -3.39 -14.15
CA GLY A 91 9.99 -4.82 -14.47
C GLY A 91 9.74 -5.64 -13.22
N MET A 92 8.46 -5.88 -12.95
CA MET A 92 7.98 -6.67 -11.81
C MET A 92 7.69 -8.13 -12.14
N HIS A 93 7.77 -8.51 -13.41
CA HIS A 93 7.56 -9.88 -13.85
C HIS A 93 8.88 -10.61 -14.01
N ALA A 94 8.94 -11.84 -13.53
CA ALA A 94 10.11 -12.69 -13.65
C ALA A 94 9.65 -14.14 -13.84
N SER A 95 10.44 -14.94 -14.56
CA SER A 95 10.24 -16.38 -14.61
C SER A 95 11.07 -17.05 -13.54
N LEU A 96 10.42 -17.62 -12.55
CA LEU A 96 11.10 -18.35 -11.49
C LEU A 96 11.49 -19.75 -11.96
N PRO A 97 12.68 -20.26 -11.59
CA PRO A 97 13.05 -21.65 -11.90
C PRO A 97 12.07 -22.63 -11.25
N ASN A 98 11.92 -23.80 -11.88
CA ASN A 98 11.02 -24.84 -11.35
C ASN A 98 11.39 -25.23 -9.92
N VAL A 99 12.70 -25.36 -9.65
CA VAL A 99 13.24 -25.56 -8.31
C VAL A 99 14.00 -24.31 -7.92
N LEU A 100 13.59 -23.69 -6.83
CA LEU A 100 14.25 -22.51 -6.29
C LEU A 100 15.62 -22.89 -5.67
N PRO A 101 16.67 -22.06 -5.79
CA PRO A 101 17.92 -22.25 -5.08
C PRO A 101 17.68 -22.39 -3.58
N PRO A 102 18.32 -23.38 -2.90
CA PRO A 102 18.08 -23.62 -1.48
C PRO A 102 18.68 -22.52 -0.59
N VAL A 103 18.03 -22.25 0.53
CA VAL A 103 18.59 -21.46 1.63
C VAL A 103 19.41 -22.41 2.51
N PHE A 104 20.72 -22.48 2.27
CA PHE A 104 21.63 -23.41 2.98
C PHE A 104 21.79 -23.10 4.46
N ARG A 105 21.64 -21.85 4.83
CA ARG A 105 21.76 -21.39 6.20
C ARG A 105 20.68 -20.37 6.49
N LYS A 106 19.97 -20.59 7.59
CA LYS A 106 19.00 -19.62 8.11
C LYS A 106 19.67 -18.26 8.29
N GLU A 107 19.05 -17.21 7.77
CA GLU A 107 19.53 -15.84 7.90
C GLU A 107 18.40 -14.92 8.34
N ARG A 108 18.75 -13.91 9.15
CA ARG A 108 17.82 -12.96 9.71
C ARG A 108 18.34 -11.55 9.52
N HIS A 109 17.47 -10.67 9.06
CA HIS A 109 17.73 -9.25 8.84
C HIS A 109 16.75 -8.42 9.66
N GLU A 110 17.25 -7.43 10.36
CA GLU A 110 16.44 -6.54 11.20
C GLU A 110 16.72 -5.07 10.86
N THR A 111 15.73 -4.23 11.14
CA THR A 111 15.89 -2.78 11.05
C THR A 111 15.18 -2.12 12.23
N ASN A 112 15.77 -1.03 12.74
CA ASN A 112 15.17 -0.13 13.71
C ASN A 112 14.46 1.07 13.06
N LEU A 113 14.43 1.16 11.73
CA LEU A 113 13.72 2.18 11.00
C LEU A 113 12.23 1.83 10.97
N ALA A 114 11.48 2.37 11.92
CA ALA A 114 10.04 2.12 12.04
C ALA A 114 9.23 2.65 10.84
N LEU A 115 9.65 3.78 10.26
CA LEU A 115 8.98 4.44 9.15
C LEU A 115 9.89 4.50 7.93
N ARG A 116 9.38 4.00 6.81
CA ARG A 116 10.07 3.97 5.51
C ARG A 116 9.13 4.59 4.48
N TYR A 117 9.42 5.87 4.20
CA TYR A 117 8.58 6.71 3.36
C TYR A 117 8.91 6.55 1.88
N ASP A 118 7.90 6.67 1.04
CA ASP A 118 8.06 6.75 -0.40
C ASP A 118 7.12 7.78 -1.01
N PHE A 119 7.53 8.27 -2.13
CA PHE A 119 7.03 9.27 -3.03
C PHE A 119 7.42 10.71 -2.73
N ASN A 120 7.89 11.33 -3.80
CA ASN A 120 7.94 12.77 -3.93
C ASN A 120 6.57 13.26 -4.43
N TYR A 121 6.12 14.39 -3.91
CA TYR A 121 4.82 14.96 -4.27
C TYR A 121 4.66 15.17 -5.77
N CYS A 122 5.69 15.69 -6.43
CA CYS A 122 5.68 15.98 -7.86
C CYS A 122 5.52 14.73 -8.75
N THR A 123 5.92 13.54 -8.28
CA THR A 123 5.81 12.30 -9.06
C THR A 123 4.38 11.98 -9.46
N TYR A 124 3.39 12.40 -8.67
CA TYR A 124 1.96 12.27 -9.00
C TYR A 124 1.57 12.97 -10.31
N SER A 125 2.25 14.05 -10.67
CA SER A 125 1.97 14.78 -11.92
C SER A 125 2.99 14.50 -13.03
N TYR A 126 4.06 13.76 -12.75
CA TYR A 126 5.00 13.28 -13.78
C TYR A 126 4.65 11.85 -14.19
N SER A 127 5.11 10.88 -13.40
CA SER A 127 4.98 9.46 -13.76
C SER A 127 3.57 8.93 -13.56
N MET A 128 2.83 9.47 -12.58
CA MET A 128 1.62 8.84 -12.05
C MET A 128 0.31 9.50 -12.49
N ALA A 129 0.38 10.61 -13.24
CA ALA A 129 -0.78 11.45 -13.58
C ALA A 129 -1.97 10.67 -14.18
N PHE A 130 -1.69 9.60 -14.93
CA PHE A 130 -2.68 8.81 -15.64
C PHE A 130 -2.63 7.31 -15.29
N TRP A 131 -2.04 6.95 -14.16
CA TRP A 131 -2.00 5.55 -13.77
C TRP A 131 -3.38 5.02 -13.45
N ASP A 132 -3.66 3.86 -14.01
CA ASP A 132 -4.85 3.07 -13.67
C ASP A 132 -4.62 2.16 -12.45
N TRP A 133 -5.64 1.41 -12.07
CA TRP A 133 -5.54 0.48 -10.94
C TRP A 133 -4.46 -0.59 -11.16
N LYS A 134 -4.28 -1.09 -12.38
CA LYS A 134 -3.30 -2.14 -12.65
C LYS A 134 -1.87 -1.64 -12.34
N ARG A 135 -1.53 -0.43 -12.81
CA ARG A 135 -0.21 0.14 -12.54
C ARG A 135 -0.03 0.50 -11.06
N TRP A 136 -1.08 0.99 -10.40
CA TRP A 136 -1.04 1.23 -8.95
C TRP A 136 -0.90 -0.05 -8.13
N GLU A 137 -1.53 -1.16 -8.52
CA GLU A 137 -1.37 -2.45 -7.84
C GLU A 137 0.08 -2.95 -7.93
N GLU A 138 0.71 -2.83 -9.09
CA GLU A 138 2.13 -3.15 -9.29
C GLU A 138 3.03 -2.25 -8.42
N GLU A 139 2.73 -0.96 -8.31
CA GLU A 139 3.49 -0.03 -7.47
C GLU A 139 3.41 -0.38 -5.98
N LEU A 140 2.23 -0.71 -5.49
CA LEU A 140 2.05 -1.10 -4.10
C LEU A 140 2.76 -2.42 -3.76
N ASP A 141 2.81 -3.36 -4.70
CA ASP A 141 3.59 -4.58 -4.57
C ASP A 141 5.11 -4.27 -4.57
N TRP A 142 5.54 -3.36 -5.47
CA TRP A 142 6.94 -2.93 -5.51
C TRP A 142 7.36 -2.26 -4.20
N MET A 143 6.54 -1.36 -3.67
CA MET A 143 6.77 -0.75 -2.36
C MET A 143 6.92 -1.78 -1.25
N ALA A 144 6.00 -2.76 -1.19
CA ALA A 144 6.05 -3.82 -0.19
C ALA A 144 7.34 -4.66 -0.31
N LEU A 145 7.76 -5.02 -1.53
CA LEU A 145 9.00 -5.73 -1.81
C LEU A 145 10.25 -4.94 -1.39
N HIS A 146 10.16 -3.60 -1.35
CA HIS A 146 11.25 -2.71 -0.95
C HIS A 146 11.13 -2.17 0.48
N GLY A 147 10.18 -2.72 1.24
CA GLY A 147 10.04 -2.43 2.66
C GLY A 147 9.36 -1.11 2.99
N ILE A 148 8.73 -0.44 2.02
CA ILE A 148 8.01 0.82 2.22
C ILE A 148 6.73 0.56 3.00
N ASN A 149 6.53 1.31 4.08
CA ASN A 149 5.35 1.19 4.94
C ASN A 149 4.62 2.53 5.14
N LEU A 150 5.15 3.63 4.60
CA LEU A 150 4.61 4.98 4.78
C LEU A 150 4.53 5.72 3.42
N PRO A 151 3.70 5.25 2.47
CA PRO A 151 3.60 5.91 1.16
C PRO A 151 2.74 7.16 1.21
N LEU A 152 3.10 8.18 0.43
CA LEU A 152 2.22 9.30 0.13
C LEU A 152 0.98 8.79 -0.61
N ALA A 153 -0.21 9.32 -0.30
CA ALA A 153 -1.50 8.85 -0.83
C ALA A 153 -2.35 10.04 -1.34
N ALA A 154 -1.85 10.74 -2.35
CA ALA A 154 -2.42 12.00 -2.85
C ALA A 154 -3.44 11.83 -3.99
N VAL A 155 -3.65 10.64 -4.55
CA VAL A 155 -4.64 10.40 -5.61
C VAL A 155 -6.03 10.85 -5.17
N GLY A 156 -6.74 11.62 -6.02
CA GLY A 156 -8.11 12.04 -5.76
C GLY A 156 -8.25 13.23 -4.80
N HIS A 157 -7.18 13.91 -4.42
CA HIS A 157 -7.25 15.14 -3.61
C HIS A 157 -8.09 16.22 -4.29
N GLU A 158 -8.00 16.35 -5.59
CA GLU A 158 -8.81 17.27 -6.40
C GLU A 158 -10.31 17.00 -6.26
N CYS A 159 -10.71 15.75 -5.97
CA CYS A 159 -12.11 15.40 -5.69
C CYS A 159 -12.57 16.00 -4.36
N VAL A 160 -11.71 15.97 -3.36
CA VAL A 160 -11.98 16.56 -2.04
C VAL A 160 -12.11 18.07 -2.15
N TRP A 161 -11.17 18.72 -2.87
CA TRP A 161 -11.19 20.14 -3.14
C TRP A 161 -12.45 20.55 -3.90
N ARG A 162 -12.78 19.86 -4.99
CA ARG A 162 -14.02 20.11 -5.75
C ARG A 162 -15.24 20.04 -4.85
N ASN A 163 -15.36 19.01 -4.04
CA ASN A 163 -16.50 18.82 -3.15
C ASN A 163 -16.58 19.91 -2.08
N LEU A 164 -15.44 20.33 -1.53
CA LEU A 164 -15.37 21.43 -0.59
C LEU A 164 -15.82 22.76 -1.23
N LEU A 165 -15.28 23.10 -2.39
CA LEU A 165 -15.62 24.35 -3.10
C LEU A 165 -17.11 24.41 -3.48
N LEU A 166 -17.70 23.29 -3.92
CA LEU A 166 -19.14 23.21 -4.17
C LEU A 166 -19.96 23.50 -2.91
N ARG A 167 -19.55 22.96 -1.75
CA ARG A 167 -20.20 23.21 -0.45
C ARG A 167 -20.07 24.67 0.00
N LEU A 168 -18.97 25.32 -0.37
CA LEU A 168 -18.76 26.75 -0.11
C LEU A 168 -19.51 27.67 -1.09
N GLY A 169 -20.23 27.12 -2.07
CA GLY A 169 -21.07 27.86 -2.98
C GLY A 169 -20.37 28.33 -4.26
N PHE A 170 -19.16 27.87 -4.55
CA PHE A 170 -18.51 28.15 -5.83
C PHE A 170 -19.24 27.47 -6.99
N SER A 171 -19.36 28.16 -8.11
CA SER A 171 -19.93 27.61 -9.32
C SER A 171 -19.00 26.57 -9.96
N LYS A 172 -19.57 25.66 -10.75
CA LYS A 172 -18.76 24.70 -11.52
C LYS A 172 -17.72 25.39 -12.41
N GLN A 173 -18.06 26.54 -12.99
CA GLN A 173 -17.13 27.28 -13.83
C GLN A 173 -15.92 27.76 -13.02
N GLN A 174 -16.15 28.40 -11.87
CA GLN A 174 -15.07 28.86 -11.00
C GLN A 174 -14.15 27.71 -10.56
N ILE A 175 -14.75 26.53 -10.23
CA ILE A 175 -13.98 25.35 -9.85
C ILE A 175 -13.16 24.80 -11.02
N ASN A 176 -13.74 24.78 -12.22
CA ASN A 176 -13.06 24.34 -13.44
C ASN A 176 -11.90 25.28 -13.85
N ASP A 177 -12.05 26.57 -13.60
CA ASP A 177 -10.99 27.56 -13.86
C ASP A 177 -9.87 27.52 -12.81
N PHE A 178 -10.15 26.97 -11.63
CA PHE A 178 -9.23 26.92 -10.51
C PHE A 178 -8.43 25.60 -10.43
N ILE A 179 -9.10 24.43 -10.51
CA ILE A 179 -8.45 23.13 -10.35
C ILE A 179 -7.67 22.78 -11.62
N ALA A 180 -6.38 22.50 -11.48
CA ALA A 180 -5.54 22.11 -12.59
C ALA A 180 -5.83 20.70 -13.11
N GLY A 181 -5.41 20.41 -14.32
CA GLY A 181 -5.44 19.09 -14.93
C GLY A 181 -4.41 18.11 -14.31
N PRO A 182 -4.51 16.80 -14.62
CA PRO A 182 -3.76 15.75 -13.93
C PRO A 182 -2.25 15.92 -13.94
N ALA A 183 -1.70 16.38 -15.06
CA ALA A 183 -0.26 16.61 -15.19
C ALA A 183 0.25 17.85 -14.44
N PHE A 184 -0.62 18.62 -13.81
CA PHE A 184 -0.28 19.87 -13.11
C PHE A 184 -0.79 19.89 -11.66
N LEU A 185 -1.52 18.87 -11.21
CA LEU A 185 -2.13 18.82 -9.89
C LEU A 185 -1.14 19.02 -8.75
N ALA A 186 0.05 18.42 -8.81
CA ALA A 186 1.05 18.54 -7.77
C ALA A 186 1.47 20.02 -7.54
N TRP A 187 1.66 20.78 -8.61
CA TRP A 187 2.01 22.21 -8.51
C TRP A 187 0.83 23.07 -8.12
N TRP A 188 -0.39 22.71 -8.55
CA TRP A 188 -1.60 23.36 -8.12
C TRP A 188 -1.81 23.17 -6.59
N GLU A 189 -1.62 21.97 -6.06
CA GLU A 189 -1.72 21.70 -4.64
C GLU A 189 -0.61 22.37 -3.81
N MET A 190 0.53 22.67 -4.43
CA MET A 190 1.61 23.49 -3.85
C MET A 190 1.38 25.01 -4.00
N ASN A 191 0.25 25.45 -4.55
CA ASN A 191 -0.10 26.85 -4.85
C ASN A 191 0.85 27.53 -5.83
N ASN A 192 1.45 26.81 -6.75
CA ASN A 192 2.35 27.37 -7.75
C ASN A 192 1.64 27.82 -9.03
N LEU A 193 0.44 27.29 -9.29
CA LEU A 193 -0.37 27.59 -10.48
C LEU A 193 -1.85 27.28 -10.26
N GLU A 194 -2.71 27.80 -11.12
CA GLU A 194 -4.15 27.58 -11.16
C GLU A 194 -4.61 27.21 -12.57
N GLY A 195 -5.62 26.34 -12.68
CA GLY A 195 -6.34 26.04 -13.92
C GLY A 195 -5.57 25.43 -15.08
N TRP A 196 -4.29 25.18 -14.96
CA TRP A 196 -3.46 24.65 -16.05
C TRP A 196 -3.84 23.21 -16.40
N GLY A 197 -3.98 22.93 -17.70
CA GLY A 197 -4.28 21.59 -18.19
C GLY A 197 -5.68 21.08 -17.85
N GLY A 198 -6.54 21.95 -17.33
CA GLY A 198 -7.97 21.69 -17.09
C GLY A 198 -8.88 22.16 -18.22
N PRO A 199 -10.21 22.12 -18.03
CA PRO A 199 -10.89 21.55 -16.87
C PRO A 199 -10.95 20.03 -16.88
N ASN A 200 -11.00 19.43 -15.68
CA ASN A 200 -11.22 17.99 -15.54
C ASN A 200 -12.71 17.65 -15.75
N PRO A 201 -13.06 16.63 -16.56
CA PRO A 201 -14.44 16.20 -16.71
C PRO A 201 -14.99 15.58 -15.41
N ASP A 202 -16.30 15.62 -15.21
CA ASP A 202 -16.95 15.03 -14.02
C ASP A 202 -16.62 13.55 -13.84
N SER A 203 -16.43 12.80 -14.95
CA SER A 203 -16.02 11.40 -14.93
C SER A 203 -14.62 11.19 -14.34
N TRP A 204 -13.70 12.13 -14.53
CA TRP A 204 -12.36 12.09 -13.95
C TRP A 204 -12.43 12.05 -12.42
N TYR A 205 -13.12 12.98 -11.81
CA TYR A 205 -13.26 13.04 -10.35
C TYR A 205 -13.81 11.73 -9.78
N LYS A 206 -14.83 11.16 -10.43
CA LYS A 206 -15.40 9.86 -10.00
C LYS A 206 -14.38 8.72 -10.11
N GLN A 207 -13.63 8.67 -11.20
CA GLN A 207 -12.60 7.66 -11.42
C GLN A 207 -11.46 7.78 -10.40
N GLN A 208 -11.00 8.99 -10.09
CA GLN A 208 -9.93 9.21 -9.12
C GLN A 208 -10.38 8.87 -7.69
N GLU A 209 -11.61 9.20 -7.32
CA GLU A 209 -12.19 8.78 -6.03
C GLU A 209 -12.24 7.26 -5.90
N ASP A 210 -12.71 6.56 -6.93
CA ASP A 210 -12.81 5.10 -6.93
C ASP A 210 -11.42 4.44 -6.96
N LEU A 211 -10.47 5.03 -7.67
CA LEU A 211 -9.08 4.59 -7.70
C LEU A 211 -8.44 4.72 -6.32
N GLN A 212 -8.59 5.87 -5.66
CA GLN A 212 -8.04 6.11 -4.32
C GLN A 212 -8.61 5.12 -3.29
N LYS A 213 -9.89 4.80 -3.36
CA LYS A 213 -10.50 3.78 -2.49
C LYS A 213 -9.83 2.40 -2.65
N LYS A 214 -9.48 2.02 -3.88
CA LYS A 214 -8.76 0.77 -4.17
C LYS A 214 -7.33 0.81 -3.63
N ILE A 215 -6.62 1.92 -3.83
CA ILE A 215 -5.26 2.15 -3.34
C ILE A 215 -5.24 2.03 -1.81
N LEU A 216 -6.09 2.78 -1.11
CA LEU A 216 -6.15 2.76 0.36
C LEU A 216 -6.54 1.38 0.91
N LYS A 217 -7.44 0.67 0.24
CA LYS A 217 -7.78 -0.71 0.61
C LYS A 217 -6.56 -1.62 0.50
N ARG A 218 -5.81 -1.57 -0.60
CA ARG A 218 -4.61 -2.37 -0.80
C ARG A 218 -3.49 -1.98 0.17
N MET A 219 -3.28 -0.70 0.44
CA MET A 219 -2.34 -0.24 1.46
C MET A 219 -2.68 -0.82 2.84
N LYS A 220 -3.97 -0.84 3.21
CA LYS A 220 -4.43 -1.48 4.44
C LYS A 220 -4.18 -2.99 4.46
N GLU A 221 -4.37 -3.70 3.35
CA GLU A 221 -4.09 -5.15 3.23
C GLU A 221 -2.60 -5.44 3.46
N TRP A 222 -1.70 -4.58 2.98
CA TRP A 222 -0.27 -4.64 3.21
C TRP A 222 0.13 -4.23 4.63
N GLY A 223 -0.71 -3.50 5.37
CA GLY A 223 -0.35 -2.88 6.64
C GLY A 223 0.47 -1.59 6.47
N MET A 224 0.37 -0.93 5.31
CA MET A 224 0.96 0.38 5.08
C MET A 224 0.15 1.48 5.78
N HIS A 225 0.83 2.56 6.15
CA HIS A 225 0.25 3.76 6.74
C HIS A 225 0.18 4.85 5.66
N PRO A 226 -0.96 5.06 5.00
CA PRO A 226 -1.08 6.09 3.96
C PRO A 226 -0.90 7.48 4.55
N VAL A 227 -0.16 8.33 3.85
CA VAL A 227 0.02 9.74 4.19
C VAL A 227 -0.81 10.60 3.24
N PRO A 228 -2.06 10.95 3.62
CA PRO A 228 -2.93 11.77 2.78
C PRO A 228 -2.67 13.27 3.06
N VAL A 229 -1.44 13.71 2.90
CA VAL A 229 -1.04 15.09 3.22
C VAL A 229 -0.88 15.87 1.94
N SER A 230 -1.56 17.00 1.85
CA SER A 230 -1.27 18.05 0.90
C SER A 230 -0.02 18.83 1.31
N TYR A 231 0.57 19.59 0.38
CA TYR A 231 1.78 20.32 0.66
C TYR A 231 1.59 21.36 1.77
N THR A 232 2.60 21.58 2.52
CA THR A 232 2.72 21.92 3.92
C THR A 232 2.51 23.35 4.38
N HIS A 233 2.07 24.26 3.56
CA HIS A 233 1.70 25.56 4.14
C HIS A 233 0.46 25.47 5.06
N LEU A 234 -0.26 24.37 5.04
CA LEU A 234 -1.28 24.03 6.02
C LEU A 234 -0.72 23.79 7.43
N THR A 235 0.56 23.54 7.56
CA THR A 235 1.21 23.38 8.87
C THR A 235 1.65 24.71 9.48
N LEU A 236 1.71 25.77 8.71
CA LEU A 236 2.11 27.08 9.19
C LEU A 236 1.19 27.67 10.27
N PRO A 237 -0.14 27.52 10.19
CA PRO A 237 -1.03 27.97 11.27
C PRO A 237 -0.82 27.23 12.58
N THR A 238 -0.58 25.93 12.53
CA THR A 238 -0.40 25.12 13.75
C THR A 238 0.90 25.44 14.47
N ASN A 239 1.91 25.94 13.79
CA ASN A 239 3.16 26.36 14.39
C ASN A 239 3.06 27.73 15.09
N ARG A 240 1.92 28.45 14.96
CA ARG A 240 1.70 29.74 15.59
C ARG A 240 0.91 29.65 16.89
N GLU A 241 0.37 28.49 17.18
CA GLU A 241 -0.44 28.24 18.38
C GLU A 241 0.34 27.58 19.51
N VAL A 242 1.65 27.44 19.31
CA VAL A 242 2.57 26.87 20.29
C VAL A 242 3.41 27.95 20.92
#